data_fcc401f1d33fe59524b7eeed85fcbe4f
#
_entry.id   fcc401f1d33fe59524b7eeed85fcbe4f
#
_cell.length_a   1.000
_cell.length_b   1.000
_cell.length_c   1.000
_cell.angle_alpha   90.00
_cell.angle_beta   90.00
_cell.angle_gamma   90.00
#
_symmetry.space_group_name_H-M   'P 1'
#
loop_
_entity.id
_entity.type
_entity.pdbx_description
1 polymer ?
#
loop_
_entity_poly.entity_id
_entity_poly.type
_entity_poly.pdbx_seq_one_letter_code
_entity_poly.pdbx_strand_id
1 'polypeptide(L)'
;MSICGHPLTINSRHQANEWSYILNGSVRLNAVNEAGETTTDDLQAGDVWFFPAGVPHSIQAHESGVEFLLVFDEGSFSEDNTFLLSELFARNPKSVLAKDLRVDISALDHIPQDQLYIFNGTAPPTNVSDPLNNITGPAGVIPNDKSYTYHFSEQKPYEVQGGSVKIIDTQTFPAAFDFAVGLFTIKPGAMRELHWHTTSDEWDFIISGQGRLTVFQAPQSSRTFDFQAGDVGYVPVVTAHYLENTGTEDLVYLEVLQAPIYNDISVAQWLGLTPKQVVKEHLGFSEDTLNRLPKIKPFILPGDTDLSQTNFTSEAE
;
A
#
# COMPACT_ATOMS: atom_id res chain seq x y z
N MET A 1 9.50 -8.06 -2.97
CA MET A 1 10.25 -9.30 -2.58
C MET A 1 9.53 -10.49 -3.18
N SER A 2 10.22 -11.34 -3.94
CA SER A 2 9.60 -12.52 -4.57
C SER A 2 10.07 -13.78 -3.88
N ILE A 3 9.14 -14.61 -3.44
CA ILE A 3 9.40 -15.88 -2.75
C ILE A 3 8.81 -17.00 -3.60
N CYS A 4 9.62 -17.56 -4.49
CA CYS A 4 9.21 -18.61 -5.43
C CYS A 4 9.66 -20.01 -4.97
N GLY A 5 8.72 -20.95 -4.94
CA GLY A 5 8.98 -22.38 -5.06
C GLY A 5 9.01 -23.24 -3.80
N HIS A 6 8.99 -22.66 -2.59
CA HIS A 6 8.79 -23.40 -1.33
C HIS A 6 8.13 -22.50 -0.29
N PRO A 7 7.31 -23.04 0.63
CA PRO A 7 6.77 -22.26 1.73
C PRO A 7 7.93 -21.71 2.56
N LEU A 8 7.98 -20.39 2.67
CA LEU A 8 9.03 -19.68 3.40
C LEU A 8 8.39 -18.94 4.56
N THR A 9 9.10 -18.83 5.65
CA THR A 9 8.61 -18.16 6.87
C THR A 9 9.58 -17.06 7.25
N ILE A 10 9.03 -15.90 7.61
CA ILE A 10 9.76 -14.78 8.18
C ILE A 10 9.18 -14.56 9.58
N ASN A 11 10.04 -14.60 10.62
CA ASN A 11 9.68 -14.21 11.97
C ASN A 11 10.55 -13.02 12.35
N SER A 12 9.98 -11.84 12.32
CA SER A 12 10.74 -10.60 12.53
C SER A 12 9.95 -9.55 13.28
N ARG A 13 10.65 -8.51 13.71
CA ARG A 13 10.09 -7.23 14.10
C ARG A 13 10.97 -6.11 13.56
N HIS A 14 10.37 -5.03 13.14
CA HIS A 14 11.04 -3.84 12.61
C HIS A 14 11.04 -2.69 13.61
N GLN A 15 11.98 -1.77 13.49
CA GLN A 15 11.96 -0.48 14.21
C GLN A 15 11.08 0.55 13.49
N ALA A 16 10.80 0.35 12.19
CA ALA A 16 9.89 1.14 11.37
C ALA A 16 8.51 0.49 11.30
N ASN A 17 7.49 1.27 10.98
CA ASN A 17 6.20 0.75 10.57
C ASN A 17 6.34 0.10 9.17
N GLU A 18 5.70 -1.04 8.99
CA GLU A 18 5.70 -1.79 7.74
C GLU A 18 4.31 -1.83 7.12
N TRP A 19 4.18 -1.33 5.90
CA TRP A 19 3.01 -1.51 5.06
C TRP A 19 3.35 -2.44 3.90
N SER A 20 2.41 -3.28 3.48
CA SER A 20 2.64 -4.20 2.37
C SER A 20 1.44 -4.37 1.47
N TYR A 21 1.72 -4.69 0.20
CA TYR A 21 0.74 -5.08 -0.82
C TYR A 21 1.16 -6.37 -1.50
N ILE A 22 0.27 -7.35 -1.58
CA ILE A 22 0.55 -8.64 -2.23
C ILE A 22 0.37 -8.50 -3.74
N LEU A 23 1.48 -8.67 -4.47
CA LEU A 23 1.50 -8.62 -5.94
C LEU A 23 1.01 -9.93 -6.57
N ASN A 24 1.41 -11.07 -5.98
CA ASN A 24 1.07 -12.39 -6.50
C ASN A 24 1.13 -13.46 -5.40
N GLY A 25 0.33 -14.52 -5.54
CA GLY A 25 0.29 -15.64 -4.60
C GLY A 25 -0.53 -15.36 -3.35
N SER A 26 -0.23 -16.07 -2.26
CA SER A 26 -0.95 -15.96 -1.00
C SER A 26 -0.08 -16.31 0.20
N VAL A 27 -0.48 -15.80 1.36
CA VAL A 27 0.30 -15.85 2.60
C VAL A 27 -0.59 -15.97 3.82
N ARG A 28 -0.14 -16.72 4.84
CA ARG A 28 -0.66 -16.65 6.19
C ARG A 28 0.17 -15.68 7.02
N LEU A 29 -0.49 -14.73 7.63
CA LEU A 29 0.10 -13.81 8.59
C LEU A 29 -0.30 -14.19 10.02
N ASN A 30 0.64 -14.01 10.93
CA ASN A 30 0.38 -14.11 12.37
C ASN A 30 1.10 -12.96 13.08
N ALA A 31 0.44 -12.33 14.04
CA ALA A 31 1.06 -11.30 14.89
C ALA A 31 0.52 -11.34 16.30
N VAL A 32 1.29 -10.75 17.22
CA VAL A 32 0.93 -10.62 18.63
C VAL A 32 1.15 -9.16 19.05
N ASN A 33 0.14 -8.53 19.64
CA ASN A 33 0.26 -7.15 20.14
C ASN A 33 0.76 -7.10 21.60
N GLU A 34 0.96 -5.89 22.10
CA GLU A 34 1.43 -5.64 23.48
C GLU A 34 0.50 -6.19 24.58
N ALA A 35 -0.80 -6.31 24.30
CA ALA A 35 -1.78 -6.87 25.22
C ALA A 35 -1.76 -8.41 25.25
N GLY A 36 -1.01 -9.06 24.34
CA GLY A 36 -1.00 -10.50 24.15
C GLY A 36 -2.18 -11.02 23.35
N GLU A 37 -2.93 -10.12 22.68
CA GLU A 37 -3.93 -10.49 21.68
C GLU A 37 -3.23 -10.94 20.40
N THR A 38 -3.82 -11.91 19.71
CA THR A 38 -3.25 -12.50 18.49
C THR A 38 -4.10 -12.22 17.26
N THR A 39 -3.48 -12.21 16.09
CA THR A 39 -4.18 -12.31 14.81
C THR A 39 -3.56 -13.43 13.99
N THR A 40 -4.38 -14.11 13.21
CA THR A 40 -3.96 -15.07 12.18
C THR A 40 -4.93 -14.91 11.02
N ASP A 41 -4.40 -14.61 9.84
CA ASP A 41 -5.22 -14.33 8.66
C ASP A 41 -4.53 -14.84 7.39
N ASP A 42 -5.33 -15.25 6.40
CA ASP A 42 -4.86 -15.64 5.07
C ASP A 42 -5.15 -14.53 4.08
N LEU A 43 -4.10 -14.01 3.46
CA LEU A 43 -4.18 -12.95 2.46
C LEU A 43 -3.75 -13.46 1.09
N GLN A 44 -4.26 -12.81 0.05
CA GLN A 44 -4.00 -13.13 -1.36
C GLN A 44 -3.60 -11.89 -2.15
N ALA A 45 -3.25 -12.08 -3.42
CA ALA A 45 -2.93 -10.97 -4.32
C ALA A 45 -3.99 -9.87 -4.28
N GLY A 46 -3.55 -8.64 -4.11
CA GLY A 46 -4.41 -7.47 -3.96
C GLY A 46 -4.77 -7.12 -2.52
N ASP A 47 -4.43 -7.95 -1.53
CA ASP A 47 -4.62 -7.66 -0.11
C ASP A 47 -3.41 -6.94 0.49
N VAL A 48 -3.61 -6.34 1.66
CA VAL A 48 -2.58 -5.55 2.35
C VAL A 48 -2.48 -5.92 3.83
N TRP A 49 -1.32 -5.63 4.41
CA TRP A 49 -1.12 -5.63 5.86
C TRP A 49 -0.35 -4.41 6.32
N PHE A 50 -0.46 -4.14 7.61
CA PHE A 50 0.30 -3.12 8.28
C PHE A 50 0.75 -3.60 9.66
N PHE A 51 2.05 -3.58 9.90
CA PHE A 51 2.62 -3.87 11.21
C PHE A 51 3.24 -2.61 11.81
N PRO A 52 2.69 -2.12 12.93
CA PRO A 52 3.34 -1.07 13.71
C PRO A 52 4.75 -1.47 14.14
N ALA A 53 5.63 -0.50 14.29
CA ALA A 53 6.99 -0.72 14.76
C ALA A 53 7.01 -1.55 16.05
N GLY A 54 7.84 -2.58 16.08
CA GLY A 54 8.01 -3.44 17.24
C GLY A 54 7.03 -4.60 17.38
N VAL A 55 5.99 -4.68 16.56
CA VAL A 55 5.03 -5.81 16.59
C VAL A 55 5.69 -7.07 16.04
N PRO A 56 5.81 -8.15 16.85
CA PRO A 56 6.31 -9.43 16.37
C PRO A 56 5.28 -10.08 15.45
N HIS A 57 5.75 -10.52 14.28
CA HIS A 57 4.90 -11.12 13.28
C HIS A 57 5.62 -12.23 12.50
N SER A 58 4.84 -13.08 11.84
CA SER A 58 5.34 -14.08 10.89
C SER A 58 4.56 -14.03 9.60
N ILE A 59 5.29 -14.23 8.49
CA ILE A 59 4.77 -14.26 7.13
C ILE A 59 5.09 -15.66 6.58
N GLN A 60 4.07 -16.48 6.33
CA GLN A 60 4.23 -17.84 5.87
C GLN A 60 3.54 -18.01 4.51
N ALA A 61 4.35 -18.22 3.45
CA ALA A 61 3.81 -18.42 2.11
C ALA A 61 3.02 -19.75 2.02
N HIS A 62 1.91 -19.74 1.29
CA HIS A 62 1.22 -20.96 0.85
C HIS A 62 2.01 -21.67 -0.25
N GLU A 63 1.55 -22.86 -0.69
CA GLU A 63 2.26 -23.69 -1.65
C GLU A 63 2.60 -22.98 -2.97
N SER A 64 1.77 -22.02 -3.40
CA SER A 64 2.00 -21.24 -4.61
C SER A 64 3.14 -20.23 -4.50
N GLY A 65 3.66 -20.01 -3.29
CA GLY A 65 4.56 -18.90 -3.00
C GLY A 65 3.82 -17.56 -2.89
N VAL A 66 4.57 -16.50 -2.65
CA VAL A 66 4.05 -15.13 -2.57
C VAL A 66 5.09 -14.13 -3.07
N GLU A 67 4.62 -13.07 -3.72
CA GLU A 67 5.39 -11.89 -4.05
C GLU A 67 4.66 -10.65 -3.51
N PHE A 68 5.36 -9.80 -2.79
CA PHE A 68 4.79 -8.60 -2.18
C PHE A 68 5.75 -7.42 -2.15
N LEU A 69 5.19 -6.24 -2.14
CA LEU A 69 5.88 -4.99 -1.94
C LEU A 69 5.89 -4.67 -0.43
N LEU A 70 7.03 -4.27 0.11
CA LEU A 70 7.16 -3.71 1.46
C LEU A 70 7.48 -2.22 1.37
N VAL A 71 6.80 -1.43 2.17
CA VAL A 71 7.03 0.01 2.32
C VAL A 71 7.23 0.31 3.80
N PHE A 72 8.30 1.01 4.13
CA PHE A 72 8.64 1.42 5.49
C PHE A 72 8.55 2.93 5.62
N ASP A 73 8.10 3.43 6.76
CA ASP A 73 7.97 4.86 7.07
C ASP A 73 9.31 5.54 7.44
N GLU A 74 10.39 4.78 7.49
CA GLU A 74 11.73 5.23 7.87
C GLU A 74 12.67 5.23 6.67
N GLY A 75 13.06 6.42 6.20
CA GLY A 75 13.94 6.57 5.02
C GLY A 75 15.37 6.05 5.22
N SER A 76 15.79 5.84 6.46
CA SER A 76 17.06 5.19 6.82
C SER A 76 16.89 3.73 7.23
N PHE A 77 15.76 3.11 6.86
CA PHE A 77 15.50 1.71 7.16
C PHE A 77 16.67 0.83 6.71
N SER A 78 17.12 -0.03 7.64
CA SER A 78 18.09 -1.09 7.37
C SER A 78 17.57 -2.39 7.94
N GLU A 79 17.68 -3.46 7.16
CA GLU A 79 17.37 -4.81 7.64
C GLU A 79 18.22 -5.22 8.84
N ASP A 80 19.43 -4.64 9.00
CA ASP A 80 20.29 -4.86 10.16
C ASP A 80 19.69 -4.33 11.47
N ASN A 81 18.69 -3.45 11.40
CA ASN A 81 17.92 -2.97 12.55
C ASN A 81 16.70 -3.85 12.87
N THR A 82 16.45 -4.86 12.04
CA THR A 82 15.42 -5.86 12.26
C THR A 82 16.05 -7.08 12.90
N PHE A 83 15.46 -7.65 13.94
CA PHE A 83 15.97 -8.91 14.46
C PHE A 83 14.99 -10.06 14.24
N LEU A 84 15.56 -11.22 14.00
CA LEU A 84 14.85 -12.48 13.88
C LEU A 84 14.77 -13.18 15.24
N LEU A 85 13.75 -14.01 15.42
CA LEU A 85 13.61 -14.84 16.61
C LEU A 85 14.83 -15.76 16.81
N SER A 86 15.34 -16.34 15.72
CA SER A 86 16.55 -17.17 15.75
C SER A 86 17.78 -16.41 16.20
N GLU A 87 17.98 -15.16 15.77
CA GLU A 87 19.09 -14.32 16.23
C GLU A 87 18.99 -13.97 17.70
N LEU A 88 17.78 -13.59 18.16
CA LEU A 88 17.52 -13.35 19.57
C LEU A 88 17.94 -14.56 20.43
N PHE A 89 17.58 -15.75 20.00
CA PHE A 89 17.86 -16.98 20.74
C PHE A 89 19.34 -17.38 20.64
N ALA A 90 19.95 -17.25 19.45
CA ALA A 90 21.35 -17.58 19.26
C ALA A 90 22.31 -16.71 20.05
N ARG A 91 21.93 -15.45 20.34
CA ARG A 91 22.80 -14.45 20.99
C ARG A 91 22.51 -14.26 22.49
N ASN A 92 21.55 -15.00 23.06
CA ASN A 92 21.25 -14.96 24.50
C ASN A 92 21.76 -16.22 25.20
N PRO A 93 22.16 -16.13 26.50
CA PRO A 93 22.58 -17.30 27.27
C PRO A 93 21.47 -18.34 27.35
N LYS A 94 21.75 -19.60 26.95
CA LYS A 94 20.76 -20.70 26.99
C LYS A 94 20.12 -20.86 28.39
N SER A 95 20.85 -20.63 29.46
CA SER A 95 20.30 -20.70 30.83
C SER A 95 19.24 -19.64 31.11
N VAL A 96 19.35 -18.45 30.47
CA VAL A 96 18.34 -17.40 30.58
C VAL A 96 17.10 -17.78 29.77
N LEU A 97 17.29 -18.22 28.54
CA LEU A 97 16.21 -18.66 27.65
C LEU A 97 15.45 -19.85 28.26
N ALA A 98 16.15 -20.87 28.77
CA ALA A 98 15.55 -22.04 29.41
C ALA A 98 14.66 -21.63 30.61
N LYS A 99 15.11 -20.66 31.41
CA LYS A 99 14.36 -20.13 32.52
C LYS A 99 13.13 -19.33 32.08
N ASP A 100 13.28 -18.47 31.07
CA ASP A 100 12.22 -17.64 30.52
C ASP A 100 11.12 -18.50 29.89
N LEU A 101 11.51 -19.44 29.04
CA LEU A 101 10.61 -20.34 28.32
C LEU A 101 10.11 -21.51 29.16
N ARG A 102 10.68 -21.72 30.37
CA ARG A 102 10.36 -22.85 31.27
C ARG A 102 10.56 -24.22 30.62
N VAL A 103 11.64 -24.37 29.88
CA VAL A 103 12.02 -25.61 29.18
C VAL A 103 13.36 -26.12 29.69
N ASP A 104 13.66 -27.39 29.41
CA ASP A 104 14.99 -27.94 29.64
C ASP A 104 16.00 -27.23 28.73
N ILE A 105 17.23 -27.01 29.22
CA ILE A 105 18.28 -26.31 28.49
C ILE A 105 18.65 -27.05 27.17
N SER A 106 18.50 -28.37 27.16
CA SER A 106 18.76 -29.19 25.96
C SER A 106 17.78 -28.91 24.82
N ALA A 107 16.58 -28.37 25.08
CA ALA A 107 15.64 -27.95 24.06
C ALA A 107 16.22 -26.82 23.17
N LEU A 108 17.24 -26.12 23.64
CA LEU A 108 17.88 -24.99 22.98
C LEU A 108 19.14 -25.40 22.17
N ASP A 109 19.44 -26.71 22.07
CA ASP A 109 20.67 -27.18 21.41
C ASP A 109 20.62 -27.06 19.87
N HIS A 110 19.44 -27.00 19.30
CA HIS A 110 19.21 -26.98 17.86
C HIS A 110 18.81 -25.61 17.29
N ILE A 111 18.96 -24.53 18.08
CA ILE A 111 18.66 -23.17 17.61
C ILE A 111 19.63 -22.82 16.48
N PRO A 112 19.12 -22.42 15.31
CA PRO A 112 19.97 -21.96 14.20
C PRO A 112 20.83 -20.77 14.62
N GLN A 113 22.09 -20.77 14.19
CA GLN A 113 23.04 -19.67 14.52
C GLN A 113 23.13 -18.63 13.43
N ASP A 114 22.90 -19.04 12.17
CA ASP A 114 23.08 -18.24 10.95
C ASP A 114 21.84 -18.34 10.05
N GLN A 115 20.64 -18.17 10.60
CA GLN A 115 19.42 -18.25 9.82
C GLN A 115 19.16 -16.91 9.12
N LEU A 116 18.82 -16.99 7.83
CA LEU A 116 18.44 -15.83 7.02
C LEU A 116 17.03 -15.33 7.39
N TYR A 117 16.69 -14.10 6.98
CA TYR A 117 15.36 -13.52 7.12
C TYR A 117 14.27 -14.42 6.52
N ILE A 118 14.59 -15.11 5.43
CA ILE A 118 13.71 -16.02 4.74
C ILE A 118 14.31 -17.43 4.83
N PHE A 119 13.56 -18.38 5.35
CA PHE A 119 13.99 -19.77 5.52
C PHE A 119 12.93 -20.75 5.02
N ASN A 120 13.40 -21.94 4.63
CA ASN A 120 12.50 -23.01 4.21
C ASN A 120 11.58 -23.42 5.35
N GLY A 121 10.28 -23.44 5.06
CA GLY A 121 9.22 -23.88 5.96
C GLY A 121 8.29 -24.87 5.29
N THR A 122 7.21 -25.21 5.94
CA THR A 122 6.08 -25.95 5.38
C THR A 122 4.94 -24.97 5.10
N ALA A 123 4.15 -25.24 4.06
CA ALA A 123 2.93 -24.47 3.83
C ALA A 123 2.00 -24.58 5.05
N PRO A 124 1.32 -23.49 5.44
CA PRO A 124 0.34 -23.56 6.50
C PRO A 124 -0.82 -24.50 6.09
N PRO A 125 -1.46 -25.20 7.04
CA PRO A 125 -2.66 -25.98 6.73
C PRO A 125 -3.73 -25.07 6.12
N THR A 126 -4.57 -25.62 5.25
CA THR A 126 -5.62 -24.86 4.57
C THR A 126 -6.68 -24.27 5.50
N ASN A 127 -6.84 -24.85 6.69
CA ASN A 127 -7.76 -24.34 7.70
C ASN A 127 -7.04 -23.33 8.61
N VAL A 128 -7.37 -22.04 8.48
CA VAL A 128 -6.82 -20.97 9.30
C VAL A 128 -7.13 -21.14 10.81
N SER A 129 -8.22 -21.83 11.14
CA SER A 129 -8.64 -22.10 12.51
C SER A 129 -8.00 -23.38 13.10
N ASP A 130 -7.05 -24.03 12.41
CA ASP A 130 -6.35 -25.19 12.94
C ASP A 130 -5.61 -24.80 14.25
N PRO A 131 -5.89 -25.49 15.40
CA PRO A 131 -5.28 -25.16 16.68
C PRO A 131 -3.74 -25.22 16.69
N LEU A 132 -3.10 -25.91 15.76
CA LEU A 132 -1.66 -25.95 15.64
C LEU A 132 -1.08 -24.65 15.05
N ASN A 133 -1.91 -23.86 14.35
CA ASN A 133 -1.47 -22.67 13.64
C ASN A 133 -2.20 -21.40 14.04
N ASN A 134 -3.31 -21.52 14.76
CA ASN A 134 -4.07 -20.39 15.29
C ASN A 134 -4.13 -20.51 16.82
N ILE A 135 -3.10 -19.99 17.47
CA ILE A 135 -2.98 -20.04 18.93
C ILE A 135 -3.50 -18.73 19.50
N THR A 136 -4.52 -18.84 20.34
CA THR A 136 -5.10 -17.69 21.05
C THR A 136 -4.85 -17.84 22.55
N GLY A 137 -4.25 -16.82 23.15
CA GLY A 137 -4.03 -16.74 24.59
C GLY A 137 -5.27 -16.22 25.35
N PRO A 138 -5.16 -16.04 26.69
CA PRO A 138 -6.24 -15.49 27.51
C PRO A 138 -6.70 -14.09 27.13
N ALA A 139 -5.85 -13.30 26.45
CA ALA A 139 -6.19 -11.96 25.98
C ALA A 139 -7.14 -11.98 24.77
N GLY A 140 -7.20 -13.11 24.05
CA GLY A 140 -8.08 -13.27 22.89
C GLY A 140 -7.43 -12.87 21.57
N VAL A 141 -8.27 -12.50 20.60
CA VAL A 141 -7.86 -12.07 19.27
C VAL A 141 -7.92 -10.55 19.14
N ILE A 142 -7.09 -10.01 18.27
CA ILE A 142 -7.12 -8.58 17.92
C ILE A 142 -8.48 -8.28 17.27
N PRO A 143 -9.26 -7.30 17.76
CA PRO A 143 -10.54 -6.92 17.17
C PRO A 143 -10.40 -6.50 15.71
N ASN A 144 -11.43 -6.76 14.89
CA ASN A 144 -11.41 -6.48 13.46
C ASN A 144 -11.13 -5.00 13.13
N ASP A 145 -11.60 -4.07 13.94
CA ASP A 145 -11.35 -2.63 13.80
C ASP A 145 -9.92 -2.21 14.15
N LYS A 146 -9.12 -3.15 14.67
CA LYS A 146 -7.67 -2.99 14.97
C LYS A 146 -6.83 -4.04 14.26
N SER A 147 -7.41 -4.79 13.33
CA SER A 147 -6.71 -5.82 12.56
C SER A 147 -5.50 -5.22 11.85
N TYR A 148 -4.40 -5.97 11.81
CA TYR A 148 -3.20 -5.65 11.03
C TYR A 148 -3.32 -6.05 9.55
N THR A 149 -4.45 -6.64 9.16
CA THR A 149 -4.73 -7.11 7.79
C THR A 149 -5.98 -6.46 7.25
N TYR A 150 -6.00 -6.26 5.93
CA TYR A 150 -7.16 -5.71 5.24
C TYR A 150 -7.32 -6.36 3.86
N HIS A 151 -8.48 -6.98 3.60
CA HIS A 151 -8.81 -7.64 2.33
C HIS A 151 -9.14 -6.61 1.25
N PHE A 152 -8.13 -5.89 0.81
CA PHE A 152 -8.24 -4.81 -0.17
C PHE A 152 -8.67 -5.33 -1.54
N SER A 153 -8.38 -6.59 -1.86
CA SER A 153 -8.87 -7.24 -3.07
C SER A 153 -10.40 -7.24 -3.14
N GLU A 154 -11.08 -7.37 -1.99
CA GLU A 154 -12.54 -7.41 -1.89
C GLU A 154 -13.21 -6.03 -1.88
N GLN A 155 -12.46 -4.97 -1.66
CA GLN A 155 -12.99 -3.60 -1.69
C GLN A 155 -13.50 -3.27 -3.09
N LYS A 156 -14.74 -2.77 -3.17
CA LYS A 156 -15.30 -2.31 -4.43
C LYS A 156 -14.59 -1.04 -4.91
N PRO A 157 -14.14 -1.00 -6.17
CA PRO A 157 -13.57 0.21 -6.72
C PRO A 157 -14.65 1.29 -6.93
N TYR A 158 -14.23 2.54 -6.88
CA TYR A 158 -14.98 3.66 -7.43
C TYR A 158 -14.71 3.71 -8.94
N GLU A 159 -15.75 3.44 -9.72
CA GLU A 159 -15.67 3.36 -11.18
C GLU A 159 -15.91 4.72 -11.82
N VAL A 160 -15.06 5.06 -12.79
CA VAL A 160 -15.20 6.24 -13.64
C VAL A 160 -14.97 5.86 -15.11
N GLN A 161 -15.34 6.73 -16.04
CA GLN A 161 -15.25 6.40 -17.47
C GLN A 161 -13.84 6.02 -17.92
N GLY A 162 -12.79 6.65 -17.38
CA GLY A 162 -11.38 6.40 -17.71
C GLY A 162 -10.72 5.26 -16.94
N GLY A 163 -11.42 4.61 -16.01
CA GLY A 163 -10.83 3.57 -15.17
C GLY A 163 -11.50 3.43 -13.83
N SER A 164 -10.75 3.04 -12.82
CA SER A 164 -11.25 2.88 -11.45
C SER A 164 -10.19 3.20 -10.41
N VAL A 165 -10.65 3.50 -9.19
CA VAL A 165 -9.78 3.74 -8.04
C VAL A 165 -10.32 3.06 -6.79
N LYS A 166 -9.41 2.48 -6.00
CA LYS A 166 -9.66 2.05 -4.61
C LYS A 166 -8.75 2.86 -3.70
N ILE A 167 -9.25 3.33 -2.57
CA ILE A 167 -8.47 4.10 -1.60
C ILE A 167 -8.55 3.41 -0.24
N ILE A 168 -7.41 3.31 0.44
CA ILE A 168 -7.28 2.89 1.82
C ILE A 168 -6.63 4.03 2.59
N ASP A 169 -7.18 4.34 3.74
CA ASP A 169 -6.61 5.24 4.75
C ASP A 169 -7.11 4.83 6.15
N THR A 170 -6.83 5.61 7.17
CA THR A 170 -7.25 5.28 8.55
C THR A 170 -8.76 5.17 8.75
N GLN A 171 -9.58 5.64 7.82
CA GLN A 171 -11.05 5.50 7.90
C GLN A 171 -11.50 4.08 7.50
N THR A 172 -10.78 3.44 6.60
CA THR A 172 -11.08 2.09 6.12
C THR A 172 -10.18 1.03 6.74
N PHE A 173 -8.93 1.36 7.05
CA PHE A 173 -7.93 0.49 7.66
C PHE A 173 -7.24 1.20 8.83
N PRO A 174 -7.87 1.29 10.01
CA PRO A 174 -7.40 2.10 11.15
C PRO A 174 -6.01 1.73 11.67
N ALA A 175 -5.57 0.48 11.50
CA ALA A 175 -4.25 0.06 11.93
C ALA A 175 -3.13 0.76 11.15
N ALA A 176 -3.34 1.09 9.87
CA ALA A 176 -2.38 1.78 9.01
C ALA A 176 -2.43 3.30 9.22
N PHE A 177 -2.08 3.74 10.43
CA PHE A 177 -2.29 5.10 10.91
C PHE A 177 -1.43 6.17 10.22
N ASP A 178 -0.42 5.80 9.47
CA ASP A 178 0.52 6.68 8.78
C ASP A 178 0.69 6.40 7.29
N PHE A 179 -0.12 5.49 6.74
CA PHE A 179 -0.15 5.20 5.31
C PHE A 179 -1.56 5.38 4.74
N ALA A 180 -1.65 6.13 3.65
CA ALA A 180 -2.82 6.19 2.79
C ALA A 180 -2.42 5.76 1.38
N VAL A 181 -3.24 4.93 0.74
CA VAL A 181 -2.89 4.29 -0.53
C VAL A 181 -4.05 4.35 -1.50
N GLY A 182 -3.76 4.72 -2.75
CA GLY A 182 -4.63 4.59 -3.90
C GLY A 182 -4.17 3.44 -4.81
N LEU A 183 -5.08 2.56 -5.21
CA LEU A 183 -4.87 1.61 -6.30
C LEU A 183 -5.66 2.10 -7.50
N PHE A 184 -4.95 2.53 -8.53
CA PHE A 184 -5.52 3.06 -9.75
C PHE A 184 -5.44 2.06 -10.88
N THR A 185 -6.52 1.94 -11.65
CA THR A 185 -6.57 1.26 -12.95
C THR A 185 -6.96 2.28 -14.00
N ILE A 186 -6.07 2.60 -14.92
CA ILE A 186 -6.26 3.63 -15.95
C ILE A 186 -6.29 2.96 -17.31
N LYS A 187 -7.40 3.13 -18.05
CA LYS A 187 -7.59 2.58 -19.39
C LYS A 187 -6.63 3.22 -20.40
N PRO A 188 -6.32 2.55 -21.55
CA PRO A 188 -5.50 3.13 -22.60
C PRO A 188 -5.94 4.54 -23.01
N GLY A 189 -5.00 5.48 -23.05
CA GLY A 189 -5.24 6.90 -23.39
C GLY A 189 -5.91 7.72 -22.29
N ALA A 190 -6.40 7.11 -21.20
CA ALA A 190 -6.92 7.82 -20.05
C ALA A 190 -5.79 8.32 -19.14
N MET A 191 -6.11 9.19 -18.18
CA MET A 191 -5.13 9.76 -17.28
C MET A 191 -5.69 9.96 -15.85
N ARG A 192 -4.85 9.75 -14.85
CA ARG A 192 -5.02 10.34 -13.53
C ARG A 192 -4.95 11.85 -13.70
N GLU A 193 -5.94 12.57 -13.20
CA GLU A 193 -6.06 14.02 -13.40
C GLU A 193 -4.85 14.80 -12.89
N LEU A 194 -4.73 16.05 -13.34
CA LEU A 194 -3.73 16.98 -12.80
C LEU A 194 -4.12 17.39 -11.36
N HIS A 195 -3.27 17.05 -10.41
CA HIS A 195 -3.50 17.24 -8.98
C HIS A 195 -2.20 17.42 -8.20
N TRP A 196 -2.30 17.61 -6.89
CA TRP A 196 -1.17 17.56 -5.95
C TRP A 196 -1.62 17.10 -4.57
N HIS A 197 -0.74 16.43 -3.82
CA HIS A 197 -0.94 16.08 -2.43
C HIS A 197 -0.51 17.22 -1.51
N THR A 198 -1.26 17.44 -0.43
CA THR A 198 -1.06 18.62 0.44
C THR A 198 -0.25 18.33 1.69
N THR A 199 -0.07 17.07 2.06
CA THR A 199 0.45 16.64 3.36
C THR A 199 1.65 15.73 3.32
N SER A 200 1.91 15.06 2.20
CA SER A 200 3.03 14.11 2.08
C SER A 200 3.59 14.06 0.67
N ASP A 201 4.80 13.54 0.57
CA ASP A 201 5.34 13.04 -0.69
C ASP A 201 4.53 11.83 -1.15
N GLU A 202 4.61 11.54 -2.44
CA GLU A 202 3.97 10.39 -3.08
C GLU A 202 5.01 9.45 -3.66
N TRP A 203 4.78 8.16 -3.45
CA TRP A 203 5.52 7.09 -4.08
C TRP A 203 4.58 6.26 -4.95
N ASP A 204 4.95 6.12 -6.23
CA ASP A 204 4.23 5.28 -7.17
C ASP A 204 4.96 3.97 -7.37
N PHE A 205 4.21 2.87 -7.45
CA PHE A 205 4.72 1.58 -7.91
C PHE A 205 3.87 1.08 -9.07
N ILE A 206 4.47 0.92 -10.23
CA ILE A 206 3.76 0.46 -11.43
C ILE A 206 3.64 -1.06 -11.39
N ILE A 207 2.41 -1.57 -11.22
CA ILE A 207 2.12 -3.01 -11.18
C ILE A 207 2.07 -3.60 -12.59
N SER A 208 1.40 -2.90 -13.52
CA SER A 208 1.29 -3.34 -14.92
C SER A 208 1.03 -2.16 -15.86
N GLY A 209 1.29 -2.36 -17.15
CA GLY A 209 1.07 -1.35 -18.17
C GLY A 209 2.24 -0.38 -18.33
N GLN A 210 1.96 0.74 -19.01
CA GLN A 210 2.93 1.81 -19.32
C GLN A 210 2.28 3.17 -19.11
N GLY A 211 3.01 4.09 -18.47
CA GLY A 211 2.50 5.42 -18.20
C GLY A 211 3.54 6.51 -18.41
N ARG A 212 3.03 7.74 -18.52
CA ARG A 212 3.84 8.97 -18.60
C ARG A 212 3.44 9.91 -17.49
N LEU A 213 4.35 10.13 -16.55
CA LEU A 213 4.21 11.08 -15.46
C LEU A 213 4.87 12.39 -15.85
N THR A 214 4.16 13.52 -15.70
CA THR A 214 4.75 14.85 -15.74
C THR A 214 4.57 15.53 -14.40
N VAL A 215 5.67 15.99 -13.85
CA VAL A 215 5.74 16.69 -12.56
C VAL A 215 6.09 18.15 -12.83
N PHE A 216 5.31 19.07 -12.25
CA PHE A 216 5.55 20.50 -12.34
C PHE A 216 6.04 21.05 -11.00
N GLN A 217 7.22 21.66 -11.01
CA GLN A 217 7.82 22.29 -9.83
C GLN A 217 8.07 23.77 -10.06
N ALA A 218 7.63 24.59 -9.12
CA ALA A 218 7.93 26.03 -9.15
C ALA A 218 9.45 26.29 -9.06
N PRO A 219 10.01 27.36 -9.64
CA PRO A 219 9.26 28.45 -10.27
C PRO A 219 8.97 28.31 -11.77
N GLN A 220 9.47 27.38 -12.51
CA GLN A 220 9.22 27.22 -13.96
C GLN A 220 9.81 25.91 -14.52
N SER A 221 9.93 24.88 -13.69
CA SER A 221 10.47 23.60 -14.16
C SER A 221 9.37 22.55 -14.23
N SER A 222 9.42 21.73 -15.27
CA SER A 222 8.66 20.50 -15.36
C SER A 222 9.56 19.38 -15.84
N ARG A 223 9.23 18.16 -15.47
CA ARG A 223 9.93 16.99 -15.94
C ARG A 223 8.96 15.87 -16.24
N THR A 224 9.19 15.20 -17.35
CA THR A 224 8.39 14.08 -17.82
C THR A 224 9.22 12.80 -17.79
N PHE A 225 8.58 11.72 -17.34
CA PHE A 225 9.18 10.40 -17.23
C PHE A 225 8.23 9.38 -17.86
N ASP A 226 8.78 8.39 -18.53
CA ASP A 226 8.04 7.21 -18.97
C ASP A 226 8.31 6.06 -18.00
N PHE A 227 7.24 5.37 -17.61
CA PHE A 227 7.24 4.26 -16.65
C PHE A 227 6.67 2.99 -17.27
N GLN A 228 7.13 1.86 -16.78
CA GLN A 228 6.63 0.52 -17.07
C GLN A 228 6.50 -0.32 -15.80
N ALA A 229 5.90 -1.51 -15.92
CA ALA A 229 5.75 -2.43 -14.80
C ALA A 229 7.08 -2.67 -14.05
N GLY A 230 7.06 -2.55 -12.73
CA GLY A 230 8.21 -2.67 -11.82
C GLY A 230 8.94 -1.35 -11.55
N ASP A 231 8.63 -0.27 -12.26
CA ASP A 231 9.23 1.03 -12.01
C ASP A 231 8.61 1.71 -10.76
N VAL A 232 9.41 2.60 -10.15
CA VAL A 232 9.02 3.40 -8.99
C VAL A 232 9.08 4.88 -9.35
N GLY A 233 7.99 5.61 -9.07
CA GLY A 233 7.91 7.06 -9.15
C GLY A 233 8.09 7.73 -7.78
N TYR A 234 8.50 9.00 -7.78
CA TYR A 234 8.53 9.85 -6.58
C TYR A 234 8.11 11.26 -6.95
N VAL A 235 7.11 11.76 -6.25
CA VAL A 235 6.59 13.12 -6.40
C VAL A 235 6.67 13.85 -5.07
N PRO A 236 7.45 14.95 -4.96
CA PRO A 236 7.50 15.73 -3.74
C PRO A 236 6.15 16.36 -3.39
N VAL A 237 5.90 16.52 -2.10
CA VAL A 237 4.70 17.17 -1.56
C VAL A 237 4.44 18.54 -2.24
N VAL A 238 3.16 18.87 -2.45
CA VAL A 238 2.69 20.14 -3.08
C VAL A 238 3.18 20.30 -4.53
N THR A 239 3.61 19.25 -5.18
CA THR A 239 4.08 19.29 -6.56
C THR A 239 2.99 18.79 -7.51
N ALA A 240 2.51 19.66 -8.39
CA ALA A 240 1.45 19.33 -9.34
C ALA A 240 1.93 18.30 -10.38
N HIS A 241 1.13 17.27 -10.62
CA HIS A 241 1.47 16.19 -11.53
C HIS A 241 0.23 15.49 -12.10
N TYR A 242 0.43 14.68 -13.12
CA TYR A 242 -0.55 13.78 -13.70
C TYR A 242 0.14 12.53 -14.23
N LEU A 243 -0.58 11.42 -14.33
CA LEU A 243 -0.08 10.18 -14.91
C LEU A 243 -1.03 9.71 -16.03
N GLU A 244 -0.52 9.63 -17.25
CA GLU A 244 -1.25 9.23 -18.44
C GLU A 244 -0.90 7.79 -18.83
N ASN A 245 -1.90 6.97 -19.17
CA ASN A 245 -1.66 5.66 -19.77
C ASN A 245 -1.29 5.83 -21.25
N THR A 246 -0.03 5.57 -21.58
CA THR A 246 0.52 5.64 -22.94
C THR A 246 0.60 4.28 -23.63
N GLY A 247 0.20 3.21 -22.93
CA GLY A 247 0.19 1.85 -23.44
C GLY A 247 -1.11 1.46 -24.14
N THR A 248 -1.21 0.19 -24.49
CA THR A 248 -2.39 -0.43 -25.13
C THR A 248 -3.19 -1.31 -24.16
N GLU A 249 -2.65 -1.53 -22.96
CA GLU A 249 -3.25 -2.28 -21.86
C GLU A 249 -3.55 -1.33 -20.70
N ASP A 250 -4.33 -1.78 -19.72
CA ASP A 250 -4.59 -1.01 -18.52
C ASP A 250 -3.29 -0.75 -17.75
N LEU A 251 -3.10 0.51 -17.36
CA LEU A 251 -2.06 0.90 -16.42
C LEU A 251 -2.60 0.72 -15.01
N VAL A 252 -1.95 -0.16 -14.25
CA VAL A 252 -2.30 -0.39 -12.83
C VAL A 252 -1.12 0.03 -11.97
N TYR A 253 -1.36 0.88 -10.98
CA TYR A 253 -0.32 1.33 -10.08
C TYR A 253 -0.85 1.64 -8.68
N LEU A 254 0.05 1.54 -7.71
CA LEU A 254 -0.15 2.01 -6.34
C LEU A 254 0.41 3.40 -6.20
N GLU A 255 -0.34 4.27 -5.57
CA GLU A 255 0.02 5.61 -5.12
C GLU A 255 0.07 5.57 -3.59
N VAL A 256 1.26 5.68 -3.00
CA VAL A 256 1.49 5.51 -1.55
C VAL A 256 1.89 6.83 -0.93
N LEU A 257 1.14 7.25 0.08
CA LEU A 257 1.32 8.48 0.82
C LEU A 257 1.65 8.17 2.28
N GLN A 258 2.69 8.77 2.82
CA GLN A 258 2.95 8.73 4.27
C GLN A 258 2.04 9.75 4.97
N ALA A 259 0.78 9.38 5.12
CA ALA A 259 -0.27 10.22 5.70
C ALA A 259 -1.41 9.36 6.26
N PRO A 260 -2.11 9.81 7.31
CA PRO A 260 -3.25 9.07 7.88
C PRO A 260 -4.50 9.11 6.99
N ILE A 261 -4.63 10.08 6.11
CA ILE A 261 -5.79 10.29 5.23
C ILE A 261 -5.31 10.56 3.80
N TYR A 262 -5.99 9.95 2.85
CA TYR A 262 -5.74 10.18 1.43
C TYR A 262 -6.30 11.53 1.01
N ASN A 263 -5.41 12.51 0.77
CA ASN A 263 -5.77 13.87 0.43
C ASN A 263 -5.03 14.36 -0.81
N ASP A 264 -5.78 14.91 -1.75
CA ASP A 264 -5.24 15.63 -2.90
C ASP A 264 -6.17 16.77 -3.32
N ILE A 265 -5.65 17.72 -4.10
CA ILE A 265 -6.42 18.82 -4.71
C ILE A 265 -6.38 18.64 -6.23
N SER A 266 -7.56 18.50 -6.82
CA SER A 266 -7.77 18.51 -8.27
C SER A 266 -7.63 19.92 -8.82
N VAL A 267 -6.80 20.12 -9.83
CA VAL A 267 -6.67 21.42 -10.53
C VAL A 267 -7.99 21.79 -11.22
N ALA A 268 -8.64 20.83 -11.86
CA ALA A 268 -9.89 21.07 -12.56
C ALA A 268 -11.03 21.48 -11.61
N GLN A 269 -11.17 20.78 -10.48
CA GLN A 269 -12.13 21.13 -9.43
C GLN A 269 -11.80 22.47 -8.80
N TRP A 270 -10.53 22.74 -8.50
CA TRP A 270 -10.10 24.04 -7.96
C TRP A 270 -10.53 25.19 -8.86
N LEU A 271 -10.25 25.11 -10.18
CA LEU A 271 -10.68 26.13 -11.14
C LEU A 271 -12.22 26.25 -11.21
N GLY A 272 -12.94 25.12 -11.18
CA GLY A 272 -14.40 25.11 -11.20
C GLY A 272 -15.07 25.73 -9.97
N LEU A 273 -14.37 25.74 -8.84
CA LEU A 273 -14.81 26.32 -7.56
C LEU A 273 -14.22 27.70 -7.28
N THR A 274 -13.30 28.19 -8.11
CA THR A 274 -12.77 29.55 -8.02
C THR A 274 -13.76 30.54 -8.68
N PRO A 275 -13.95 31.76 -8.13
CA PRO A 275 -14.81 32.76 -8.76
C PRO A 275 -14.46 32.96 -10.23
N LYS A 276 -15.45 32.81 -11.11
CA LYS A 276 -15.25 32.86 -12.57
C LYS A 276 -14.49 34.08 -13.06
N GLN A 277 -14.76 35.25 -12.46
CA GLN A 277 -14.05 36.48 -12.82
C GLN A 277 -12.54 36.38 -12.59
N VAL A 278 -12.12 35.75 -11.50
CA VAL A 278 -10.70 35.53 -11.19
C VAL A 278 -10.05 34.61 -12.21
N VAL A 279 -10.71 33.47 -12.52
CA VAL A 279 -10.22 32.52 -13.53
C VAL A 279 -10.13 33.17 -14.90
N LYS A 280 -11.14 33.96 -15.28
CA LYS A 280 -11.19 34.69 -16.55
C LYS A 280 -10.05 35.69 -16.71
N GLU A 281 -9.83 36.50 -15.68
CA GLU A 281 -8.76 37.52 -15.69
C GLU A 281 -7.36 36.89 -15.73
N HIS A 282 -7.19 35.75 -15.06
CA HIS A 282 -5.90 35.08 -15.00
C HIS A 282 -5.59 34.25 -16.23
N LEU A 283 -6.56 33.45 -16.72
CA LEU A 283 -6.36 32.46 -17.80
C LEU A 283 -6.96 32.87 -19.16
N GLY A 284 -7.75 33.92 -19.22
CA GLY A 284 -8.37 34.38 -20.45
C GLY A 284 -9.51 33.49 -20.96
N PHE A 285 -10.08 32.61 -20.13
CA PHE A 285 -11.11 31.67 -20.55
C PHE A 285 -12.42 32.38 -20.95
N SER A 286 -13.09 31.81 -21.97
CA SER A 286 -14.43 32.25 -22.38
C SER A 286 -15.48 31.90 -21.32
N GLU A 287 -16.63 32.59 -21.35
CA GLU A 287 -17.76 32.28 -20.46
C GLU A 287 -18.24 30.83 -20.62
N ASP A 288 -18.24 30.31 -21.86
CA ASP A 288 -18.61 28.93 -22.14
C ASP A 288 -17.62 27.95 -21.49
N THR A 289 -16.32 28.17 -21.59
CA THR A 289 -15.29 27.38 -20.92
C THR A 289 -15.46 27.41 -19.40
N LEU A 290 -15.65 28.60 -18.83
CA LEU A 290 -15.85 28.75 -17.37
C LEU A 290 -17.10 28.03 -16.85
N ASN A 291 -18.15 27.94 -17.67
CA ASN A 291 -19.39 27.24 -17.31
C ASN A 291 -19.24 25.72 -17.33
N ARG A 292 -18.27 25.19 -18.08
CA ARG A 292 -18.00 23.75 -18.21
C ARG A 292 -16.96 23.23 -17.23
N LEU A 293 -16.28 24.08 -16.48
CA LEU A 293 -15.29 23.63 -15.49
C LEU A 293 -15.95 22.71 -14.46
N PRO A 294 -15.38 21.53 -14.18
CA PRO A 294 -15.94 20.58 -13.24
C PRO A 294 -15.89 21.12 -11.80
N LYS A 295 -16.93 20.84 -11.03
CA LYS A 295 -16.98 21.17 -9.60
C LYS A 295 -16.76 19.98 -8.69
N ILE A 296 -16.64 18.80 -9.30
CA ILE A 296 -16.40 17.52 -8.63
C ILE A 296 -15.05 17.01 -9.11
N LYS A 297 -14.30 16.38 -8.22
CA LYS A 297 -13.04 15.74 -8.55
C LYS A 297 -13.27 14.57 -9.50
N PRO A 298 -12.66 14.57 -10.70
CA PRO A 298 -12.86 13.48 -11.66
C PRO A 298 -12.02 12.23 -11.37
N PHE A 299 -10.95 12.30 -10.60
CA PHE A 299 -9.94 11.27 -10.36
C PHE A 299 -9.23 10.81 -11.63
N ILE A 300 -9.95 10.21 -12.58
CA ILE A 300 -9.43 9.69 -13.84
C ILE A 300 -10.24 10.26 -14.97
N LEU A 301 -9.56 10.82 -15.95
CA LEU A 301 -10.15 11.36 -17.18
C LEU A 301 -9.99 10.34 -18.31
N PRO A 302 -11.06 10.07 -19.11
CA PRO A 302 -10.96 9.15 -20.22
C PRO A 302 -10.09 9.71 -21.35
N GLY A 303 -9.45 8.81 -22.13
CA GLY A 303 -8.78 9.17 -23.38
C GLY A 303 -9.80 9.53 -24.45
N ASP A 304 -9.39 10.33 -25.45
CA ASP A 304 -10.15 10.71 -26.65
C ASP A 304 -11.64 10.95 -26.40
N THR A 305 -11.95 11.84 -25.49
CA THR A 305 -13.31 12.34 -25.33
C THR A 305 -13.53 13.52 -26.25
N ASP A 306 -14.55 13.41 -27.08
CA ASP A 306 -15.25 14.59 -27.58
C ASP A 306 -15.78 15.34 -26.33
N LEU A 307 -14.92 16.19 -25.77
CA LEU A 307 -15.19 16.99 -24.57
C LEU A 307 -16.45 17.87 -24.71
N SER A 308 -17.00 17.96 -25.93
CA SER A 308 -18.27 18.65 -26.20
C SER A 308 -19.50 17.88 -25.67
N GLN A 309 -19.35 16.58 -25.33
CA GLN A 309 -20.45 15.71 -24.91
C GLN A 309 -20.38 15.23 -23.45
N THR A 310 -19.33 15.55 -22.71
CA THR A 310 -19.24 15.18 -21.29
C THR A 310 -20.14 16.06 -20.43
N ASN A 311 -21.35 15.60 -20.19
CA ASN A 311 -22.18 16.06 -19.10
C ASN A 311 -21.60 15.48 -17.80
N PHE A 312 -20.79 16.26 -17.09
CA PHE A 312 -20.41 15.97 -15.70
C PHE A 312 -21.64 16.24 -14.80
N THR A 313 -22.69 15.44 -14.93
CA THR A 313 -23.81 15.48 -14.00
C THR A 313 -23.42 14.69 -12.76
N SER A 314 -23.49 15.35 -11.63
CA SER A 314 -23.38 14.80 -10.30
C SER A 314 -24.37 13.67 -10.09
N GLU A 315 -23.92 12.41 -10.06
CA GLU A 315 -24.60 11.35 -9.33
C GLU A 315 -23.67 10.98 -8.17
N ALA A 316 -23.83 11.71 -7.10
CA ALA A 316 -23.40 11.31 -5.77
C ALA A 316 -24.62 11.49 -4.87
N GLU A 317 -25.36 10.41 -4.65
CA GLU A 317 -26.14 10.19 -3.44
C GLU A 317 -25.40 9.23 -2.51
#